data_b9f300dfdceeeaeb9a1af67cf92693ab
#
_entry.id   b9f300dfdceeeaeb9a1af67cf92693ab
#
_cell.length_a   1.000
_cell.length_b   1.000
_cell.length_c   1.000
_cell.angle_alpha   90.00
_cell.angle_beta   90.00
_cell.angle_gamma   90.00
#
_symmetry.space_group_name_H-M   'P 1'
#
loop_
_entity.id
_entity.type
_entity.pdbx_description
1 polymer ?
#
loop_
_entity_poly.entity_id
_entity_poly.type
_entity_poly.pdbx_seq_one_letter_code
_entity_poly.pdbx_strand_id
1 'polypeptide(L)'
;MKKRSSLLRASIFAVLCTAALSAAAQGVTARLPVAELGAVMYRIEAEVAHTAEARQTGLMHRVAMPLHRGMVFVFAEDAVHCMWMRNTHLALSVAFLDAAGKILNIERMAPRTEDNHCAAAPARFALEMNAGWFEERGIAPGTVLRGIDRLPAAR
;
A
#
# COMPACT_ATOMS: atom_id res chain seq x y z
N MET A 1 13.45 27.15 -88.10
CA MET A 1 13.89 27.45 -86.75
C MET A 1 12.80 27.02 -85.73
N LYS A 2 12.95 25.84 -85.07
CA LYS A 2 11.96 25.28 -84.19
C LYS A 2 12.55 25.35 -82.75
N LYS A 3 11.92 26.15 -81.88
CA LYS A 3 12.21 26.17 -80.45
C LYS A 3 11.52 25.00 -79.76
N ARG A 4 12.33 24.16 -79.09
CA ARG A 4 11.81 23.07 -78.27
C ARG A 4 11.75 23.63 -76.77
N SER A 5 10.53 23.71 -76.29
CA SER A 5 10.26 24.02 -74.90
C SER A 5 10.43 22.75 -74.03
N SER A 6 11.34 22.80 -73.12
CA SER A 6 11.57 21.72 -72.13
C SER A 6 10.64 21.90 -70.93
N LEU A 7 9.71 20.99 -70.71
CA LEU A 7 8.83 20.95 -69.54
C LEU A 7 9.55 20.28 -68.39
N LEU A 8 9.87 21.06 -67.35
CA LEU A 8 10.48 20.63 -66.12
C LEU A 8 9.35 20.05 -65.24
N ARG A 9 9.34 18.74 -65.03
CA ARG A 9 8.42 18.08 -64.11
C ARG A 9 9.02 18.16 -62.70
N ALA A 10 8.42 19.00 -61.85
CA ALA A 10 8.69 19.06 -60.41
C ALA A 10 7.94 17.90 -59.74
N SER A 11 8.69 16.90 -59.27
CA SER A 11 8.13 15.86 -58.40
C SER A 11 8.12 16.36 -56.95
N ILE A 12 6.93 16.59 -56.42
CA ILE A 12 6.73 16.92 -54.99
C ILE A 12 6.72 15.59 -54.23
N PHE A 13 7.80 15.34 -53.48
CA PHE A 13 7.84 14.28 -52.48
C PHE A 13 7.09 14.75 -51.25
N ALA A 14 5.90 14.24 -51.01
CA ALA A 14 5.17 14.41 -49.78
C ALA A 14 5.79 13.48 -48.70
N VAL A 15 6.55 14.05 -47.75
CA VAL A 15 7.03 13.34 -46.59
C VAL A 15 5.87 13.27 -45.58
N LEU A 16 5.23 12.08 -45.47
CA LEU A 16 4.28 11.78 -44.41
C LEU A 16 5.09 11.60 -43.11
N CYS A 17 5.08 12.62 -42.25
CA CYS A 17 5.60 12.53 -40.89
C CYS A 17 4.54 11.83 -40.02
N THR A 18 4.67 10.50 -39.82
CA THR A 18 3.86 9.75 -38.87
C THR A 18 4.37 10.04 -37.48
N ALA A 19 3.73 10.98 -36.79
CA ALA A 19 3.96 11.18 -35.36
C ALA A 19 3.38 9.99 -34.59
N ALA A 20 4.26 9.08 -34.18
CA ALA A 20 3.91 8.02 -33.22
C ALA A 20 3.63 8.68 -31.87
N LEU A 21 2.37 8.81 -31.48
CA LEU A 21 1.97 9.13 -30.11
C LEU A 21 2.40 7.95 -29.22
N SER A 22 3.53 8.09 -28.54
CA SER A 22 3.88 7.24 -27.42
C SER A 22 2.92 7.60 -26.27
N ALA A 23 1.86 6.82 -26.11
CA ALA A 23 1.04 6.84 -24.91
C ALA A 23 1.92 6.37 -23.75
N ALA A 24 2.48 7.31 -23.00
CA ALA A 24 3.09 7.02 -21.72
C ALA A 24 1.98 6.43 -20.84
N ALA A 25 2.05 5.12 -20.58
CA ALA A 25 1.23 4.47 -19.59
C ALA A 25 1.59 5.11 -18.23
N GLN A 26 0.83 6.11 -17.83
CA GLN A 26 0.86 6.63 -16.48
C GLN A 26 0.41 5.48 -15.61
N GLY A 27 1.35 4.90 -14.85
CA GLY A 27 1.07 3.88 -13.87
C GLY A 27 0.07 4.42 -12.87
N VAL A 28 -1.20 4.09 -13.08
CA VAL A 28 -2.24 4.28 -12.07
C VAL A 28 -1.83 3.36 -10.94
N THR A 29 -1.23 3.90 -9.89
CA THR A 29 -1.05 3.17 -8.63
C THR A 29 -2.45 2.80 -8.18
N ALA A 30 -2.81 1.54 -8.41
CA ALA A 30 -4.14 1.03 -8.06
C ALA A 30 -4.34 1.29 -6.56
N ARG A 31 -5.40 2.04 -6.22
CA ARG A 31 -5.76 2.25 -4.82
C ARG A 31 -5.99 0.91 -4.16
N LEU A 32 -5.36 0.73 -3.01
CA LEU A 32 -5.58 -0.48 -2.21
C LEU A 32 -7.06 -0.57 -1.79
N PRO A 33 -7.63 -1.78 -1.73
CA PRO A 33 -8.93 -1.98 -1.13
C PRO A 33 -8.97 -1.40 0.28
N VAL A 34 -10.11 -0.92 0.72
CA VAL A 34 -10.33 -0.43 2.08
C VAL A 34 -11.32 -1.35 2.78
N ALA A 35 -10.96 -1.81 3.97
CA ALA A 35 -11.83 -2.58 4.84
C ALA A 35 -12.22 -1.77 6.07
N GLU A 36 -13.44 -2.00 6.54
CA GLU A 36 -13.88 -1.49 7.82
C GLU A 36 -13.63 -2.54 8.89
N LEU A 37 -12.78 -2.20 9.84
CA LEU A 37 -12.48 -3.02 11.01
C LEU A 37 -13.06 -2.36 12.26
N GLY A 38 -13.30 -3.17 13.30
CA GLY A 38 -13.76 -2.68 14.59
C GLY A 38 -12.89 -3.19 15.74
N ALA A 39 -12.48 -2.29 16.62
CA ALA A 39 -11.80 -2.61 17.86
C ALA A 39 -12.60 -2.03 19.02
N VAL A 40 -13.15 -2.88 19.90
CA VAL A 40 -14.07 -2.46 20.98
C VAL A 40 -15.23 -1.61 20.41
N MET A 41 -15.27 -0.30 20.67
CA MET A 41 -16.27 0.64 20.12
C MET A 41 -15.73 1.46 18.95
N TYR A 42 -14.44 1.35 18.63
CA TYR A 42 -13.76 2.15 17.62
C TYR A 42 -13.87 1.52 16.24
N ARG A 43 -14.13 2.36 15.25
CA ARG A 43 -14.18 2.02 13.83
C ARG A 43 -12.86 2.43 13.17
N ILE A 44 -12.33 1.56 12.33
CA ILE A 44 -11.07 1.75 11.63
C ILE A 44 -11.32 1.55 10.14
N GLU A 45 -10.93 2.51 9.32
CA GLU A 45 -10.85 2.37 7.87
C GLU A 45 -9.41 1.95 7.51
N ALA A 46 -9.20 0.66 7.27
CA ALA A 46 -7.87 0.14 6.96
C ALA A 46 -7.72 -0.12 5.46
N GLU A 47 -6.67 0.44 4.85
CA GLU A 47 -6.22 -0.02 3.54
C GLU A 47 -5.68 -1.44 3.66
N VAL A 48 -5.94 -2.29 2.65
CA VAL A 48 -5.62 -3.72 2.73
C VAL A 48 -4.42 -4.05 1.88
N ALA A 49 -3.29 -4.30 2.52
CA ALA A 49 -2.05 -4.77 1.88
C ALA A 49 -2.05 -6.31 1.80
N HIS A 50 -2.70 -6.86 0.78
CA HIS A 50 -2.85 -8.31 0.61
C HIS A 50 -1.99 -8.89 -0.53
N THR A 51 -1.32 -8.06 -1.34
CA THR A 51 -0.33 -8.49 -2.33
C THR A 51 1.09 -8.35 -1.78
N ALA A 52 2.04 -9.12 -2.31
CA ALA A 52 3.44 -9.03 -1.89
C ALA A 52 3.99 -7.60 -2.06
N GLU A 53 3.69 -6.94 -3.19
CA GLU A 53 4.09 -5.56 -3.47
C GLU A 53 3.47 -4.56 -2.48
N ALA A 54 2.16 -4.68 -2.19
CA ALA A 54 1.48 -3.81 -1.23
C ALA A 54 2.04 -3.99 0.19
N ARG A 55 2.33 -5.22 0.61
CA ARG A 55 2.98 -5.48 1.91
C ARG A 55 4.37 -4.89 1.99
N GLN A 56 5.17 -4.99 0.91
CA GLN A 56 6.51 -4.43 0.88
C GLN A 56 6.50 -2.90 0.92
N THR A 57 5.55 -2.26 0.24
CA THR A 57 5.42 -0.80 0.19
C THR A 57 4.82 -0.24 1.48
N GLY A 58 3.78 -0.87 2.02
CA GLY A 58 3.11 -0.42 3.24
C GLY A 58 2.76 1.06 3.21
N LEU A 59 3.06 1.75 4.30
CA LEU A 59 2.84 3.21 4.48
C LEU A 59 4.05 4.07 4.09
N MET A 60 5.03 3.52 3.35
CA MET A 60 6.19 4.28 2.85
C MET A 60 5.78 5.54 2.11
N HIS A 61 6.58 6.59 2.27
CA HIS A 61 6.45 7.91 1.62
C HIS A 61 5.19 8.70 1.98
N ARG A 62 4.34 8.22 2.89
CA ARG A 62 3.19 8.98 3.38
C ARG A 62 3.62 10.01 4.40
N VAL A 63 3.04 11.20 4.29
CA VAL A 63 3.35 12.35 5.17
C VAL A 63 2.25 12.59 6.20
N ALA A 64 1.06 12.04 6.01
CA ALA A 64 -0.07 12.16 6.94
C ALA A 64 -0.99 10.94 6.82
N MET A 65 -1.65 10.60 7.93
CA MET A 65 -2.70 9.58 7.99
C MET A 65 -3.77 10.04 9.01
N PRO A 66 -5.06 10.11 8.62
CA PRO A 66 -6.15 10.45 9.54
C PRO A 66 -6.21 9.50 10.74
N LEU A 67 -6.66 9.99 11.90
CA LEU A 67 -6.65 9.22 13.17
C LEU A 67 -7.45 7.91 13.13
N HIS A 68 -8.50 7.85 12.30
CA HIS A 68 -9.34 6.66 12.17
C HIS A 68 -8.90 5.74 11.02
N ARG A 69 -7.79 6.07 10.33
CA ARG A 69 -7.25 5.29 9.23
C ARG A 69 -6.01 4.53 9.64
N GLY A 70 -5.80 3.41 8.94
CA GLY A 70 -4.64 2.55 9.10
C GLY A 70 -4.40 1.70 7.87
N MET A 71 -3.50 0.74 8.01
CA MET A 71 -3.25 -0.28 7.00
C MET A 71 -3.22 -1.66 7.66
N VAL A 72 -4.00 -2.60 7.10
CA VAL A 72 -3.96 -4.00 7.52
C VAL A 72 -3.18 -4.81 6.49
N PHE A 73 -2.17 -5.52 6.97
CA PHE A 73 -1.34 -6.44 6.21
C PHE A 73 -1.93 -7.84 6.35
N VAL A 74 -2.13 -8.52 5.23
CA VAL A 74 -2.64 -9.90 5.18
C VAL A 74 -1.48 -10.80 4.75
N PHE A 75 -1.00 -11.65 5.64
CA PHE A 75 0.09 -12.56 5.37
C PHE A 75 -0.42 -13.87 4.76
N ALA A 76 0.41 -14.54 3.96
CA ALA A 76 0.04 -15.78 3.29
C ALA A 76 -0.02 -16.98 4.25
N GLU A 77 0.76 -16.91 5.32
CA GLU A 77 0.90 -17.98 6.32
C GLU A 77 0.96 -17.40 7.74
N ASP A 78 0.67 -18.23 8.70
CA ASP A 78 0.82 -17.91 10.12
C ASP A 78 2.30 -18.12 10.51
N ALA A 79 3.02 -17.01 10.71
CA ALA A 79 4.43 -17.02 11.06
C ALA A 79 4.78 -15.82 11.95
N VAL A 80 5.97 -15.85 12.53
CA VAL A 80 6.50 -14.68 13.22
C VAL A 80 6.96 -13.66 12.17
N HIS A 81 6.06 -12.73 11.84
CA HIS A 81 6.33 -11.64 10.91
C HIS A 81 6.94 -10.45 11.64
N CYS A 82 7.84 -9.74 10.96
CA CYS A 82 8.44 -8.51 11.47
C CYS A 82 8.15 -7.34 10.52
N MET A 83 7.96 -6.15 11.11
CA MET A 83 7.76 -4.89 10.41
C MET A 83 8.94 -3.97 10.63
N TRP A 84 9.21 -3.07 9.71
CA TRP A 84 10.26 -2.05 9.77
C TRP A 84 9.72 -0.71 9.29
N MET A 85 10.48 0.38 9.55
CA MET A 85 10.06 1.74 9.24
C MET A 85 10.87 2.41 8.12
N ARG A 86 11.59 1.62 7.30
CA ARG A 86 12.34 2.15 6.15
C ARG A 86 11.41 2.99 5.25
N ASN A 87 11.86 4.20 4.88
CA ASN A 87 11.11 5.16 4.05
C ASN A 87 9.72 5.57 4.61
N THR A 88 9.40 5.26 5.87
CA THR A 88 8.14 5.61 6.51
C THR A 88 8.33 6.85 7.38
N HIS A 89 7.65 7.94 7.03
CA HIS A 89 7.80 9.24 7.72
C HIS A 89 6.85 9.39 8.92
N LEU A 90 5.82 8.56 8.98
CA LEU A 90 4.85 8.54 10.07
C LEU A 90 5.43 7.79 11.27
N ALA A 91 5.17 8.28 12.49
CA ALA A 91 5.32 7.48 13.69
C ALA A 91 4.11 6.54 13.78
N LEU A 92 4.32 5.25 13.93
CA LEU A 92 3.28 4.23 13.89
C LEU A 92 3.26 3.36 15.16
N SER A 93 2.14 2.70 15.38
CA SER A 93 2.03 1.52 16.22
C SER A 93 1.50 0.37 15.39
N VAL A 94 2.11 -0.81 15.48
CA VAL A 94 1.66 -2.04 14.84
C VAL A 94 1.09 -3.00 15.86
N ALA A 95 -0.11 -3.52 15.59
CA ALA A 95 -0.70 -4.64 16.32
C ALA A 95 -0.59 -5.89 15.44
N PHE A 96 0.06 -6.94 15.93
CA PHE A 96 0.09 -8.26 15.30
C PHE A 96 -1.10 -9.08 15.78
N LEU A 97 -1.77 -9.78 14.84
CA LEU A 97 -3.00 -10.51 15.11
C LEU A 97 -2.89 -11.95 14.62
N ASP A 98 -3.48 -12.87 15.38
CA ASP A 98 -3.66 -14.24 14.95
C ASP A 98 -4.73 -14.38 13.86
N ALA A 99 -4.97 -15.59 13.39
CA ALA A 99 -5.97 -15.87 12.35
C ALA A 99 -7.41 -15.56 12.77
N ALA A 100 -7.70 -15.51 14.08
CA ALA A 100 -9.01 -15.12 14.62
C ALA A 100 -9.14 -13.60 14.84
N GLY A 101 -8.11 -12.82 14.52
CA GLY A 101 -8.09 -11.37 14.71
C GLY A 101 -7.80 -10.92 16.14
N LYS A 102 -7.30 -11.82 17.00
CA LYS A 102 -6.89 -11.46 18.36
C LYS A 102 -5.50 -10.84 18.35
N ILE A 103 -5.33 -9.70 19.00
CA ILE A 103 -4.05 -9.01 19.13
C ILE A 103 -3.09 -9.86 19.98
N LEU A 104 -1.93 -10.19 19.43
CA LEU A 104 -0.84 -10.91 20.09
C LEU A 104 0.07 -9.97 20.90
N ASN A 105 0.55 -8.93 20.22
CA ASN A 105 1.35 -7.85 20.81
C ASN A 105 1.16 -6.56 20.00
N ILE A 106 1.57 -5.44 20.60
CA ILE A 106 1.56 -4.12 19.99
C ILE A 106 2.96 -3.52 20.18
N GLU A 107 3.56 -3.01 19.09
CA GLU A 107 4.85 -2.37 19.08
C GLU A 107 4.72 -0.91 18.63
N ARG A 108 5.46 0.01 19.25
CA ARG A 108 5.66 1.38 18.77
C ARG A 108 6.85 1.44 17.85
N MET A 109 6.69 2.09 16.71
CA MET A 109 7.69 2.15 15.65
C MET A 109 8.06 3.61 15.35
N ALA A 110 9.36 3.93 15.54
CA ALA A 110 9.88 5.26 15.24
C ALA A 110 10.07 5.46 13.72
N PRO A 111 9.81 6.66 13.19
CA PRO A 111 9.98 6.94 11.76
C PRO A 111 11.40 6.66 11.28
N ARG A 112 11.51 6.11 10.07
CA ARG A 112 12.78 5.89 9.33
C ARG A 112 13.80 4.98 10.03
N THR A 113 13.38 4.17 11.00
CA THR A 113 14.23 3.14 11.59
C THR A 113 14.19 1.87 10.76
N GLU A 114 15.23 1.05 10.90
CA GLU A 114 15.31 -0.28 10.27
C GLU A 114 15.28 -1.40 11.32
N ASP A 115 14.96 -1.05 12.57
CA ASP A 115 14.77 -2.02 13.64
C ASP A 115 13.58 -2.93 13.27
N ASN A 116 13.74 -4.20 13.60
CA ASN A 116 12.67 -5.18 13.41
C ASN A 116 11.71 -5.15 14.59
N HIS A 117 10.44 -4.92 14.30
CA HIS A 117 9.33 -5.03 15.25
C HIS A 117 8.57 -6.31 14.91
N CYS A 118 8.64 -7.33 15.76
CA CYS A 118 8.19 -8.67 15.43
C CYS A 118 6.95 -9.10 16.23
N ALA A 119 6.15 -9.98 15.62
CA ALA A 119 5.06 -10.65 16.30
C ALA A 119 5.59 -11.53 17.45
N ALA A 120 4.92 -11.53 18.60
CA ALA A 120 5.27 -12.36 19.75
C ALA A 120 4.93 -13.86 19.55
N ALA A 121 4.09 -14.18 18.55
CA ALA A 121 3.67 -15.51 18.18
C ALA A 121 3.30 -15.53 16.69
N PRO A 122 3.02 -16.68 16.06
CA PRO A 122 2.57 -16.73 14.68
C PRO A 122 1.37 -15.80 14.44
N ALA A 123 1.52 -14.85 13.55
CA ALA A 123 0.54 -13.84 13.18
C ALA A 123 0.06 -14.05 11.74
N ARG A 124 -1.23 -13.85 11.50
CA ARG A 124 -1.85 -13.85 10.18
C ARG A 124 -2.02 -12.46 9.61
N PHE A 125 -2.11 -11.46 10.50
CA PHE A 125 -2.32 -10.08 10.12
C PHE A 125 -1.45 -9.15 10.97
N ALA A 126 -1.20 -7.94 10.43
CA ALA A 126 -0.70 -6.82 11.19
C ALA A 126 -1.55 -5.58 10.88
N LEU A 127 -1.87 -4.77 11.88
CA LEU A 127 -2.59 -3.50 11.71
C LEU A 127 -1.71 -2.36 12.16
N GLU A 128 -1.36 -1.47 11.23
CA GLU A 128 -0.64 -0.23 11.50
C GLU A 128 -1.61 0.93 11.66
N MET A 129 -1.44 1.67 12.75
CA MET A 129 -2.15 2.90 13.10
C MET A 129 -1.15 4.01 13.47
N ASN A 130 -1.61 5.25 13.57
CA ASN A 130 -0.79 6.32 14.15
C ASN A 130 -0.24 5.91 15.52
N ALA A 131 0.99 6.33 15.84
CA ALA A 131 1.65 5.98 17.10
C ALA A 131 0.79 6.33 18.33
N GLY A 132 0.64 5.39 19.25
CA GLY A 132 -0.17 5.55 20.47
C GLY A 132 -1.67 5.30 20.28
N TRP A 133 -2.15 5.07 19.05
CA TRP A 133 -3.59 4.92 18.79
C TRP A 133 -4.28 3.84 19.62
N PHE A 134 -3.63 2.70 19.80
CA PHE A 134 -4.16 1.58 20.58
C PHE A 134 -4.18 1.90 22.09
N GLU A 135 -3.07 2.42 22.60
CA GLU A 135 -2.89 2.77 24.01
C GLU A 135 -3.90 3.83 24.48
N GLU A 136 -4.06 4.91 23.71
CA GLU A 136 -5.01 5.99 23.99
C GLU A 136 -6.47 5.51 24.06
N ARG A 137 -6.77 4.35 23.47
CA ARG A 137 -8.12 3.75 23.41
C ARG A 137 -8.29 2.54 24.30
N GLY A 138 -7.29 2.24 25.13
CA GLY A 138 -7.31 1.08 26.02
C GLY A 138 -7.36 -0.25 25.27
N ILE A 139 -6.89 -0.27 24.00
CA ILE A 139 -6.81 -1.50 23.20
C ILE A 139 -5.46 -2.17 23.48
N ALA A 140 -5.50 -3.40 23.97
CA ALA A 140 -4.34 -4.15 24.44
C ALA A 140 -4.28 -5.54 23.82
N PRO A 141 -3.16 -6.27 23.95
CA PRO A 141 -3.09 -7.68 23.60
C PRO A 141 -4.24 -8.49 24.20
N GLY A 142 -4.79 -9.44 23.44
CA GLY A 142 -5.99 -10.18 23.77
C GLY A 142 -7.29 -9.57 23.21
N THR A 143 -7.32 -8.30 22.83
CA THR A 143 -8.47 -7.69 22.15
C THR A 143 -8.67 -8.36 20.78
N VAL A 144 -9.93 -8.66 20.43
CA VAL A 144 -10.30 -9.23 19.13
C VAL A 144 -10.86 -8.15 18.23
N LEU A 145 -10.27 -8.00 17.03
CA LEU A 145 -10.77 -7.10 15.99
C LEU A 145 -11.88 -7.76 15.18
N ARG A 146 -12.95 -7.02 14.92
CA ARG A 146 -14.05 -7.45 14.04
C ARG A 146 -13.75 -7.08 12.59
N GLY A 147 -14.27 -7.86 11.65
CA GLY A 147 -14.14 -7.60 10.21
C GLY A 147 -12.90 -8.20 9.56
N ILE A 148 -12.05 -8.86 10.33
CA ILE A 148 -10.86 -9.59 9.84
C ILE A 148 -11.28 -10.75 8.92
N ASP A 149 -12.39 -11.40 9.21
CA ASP A 149 -12.99 -12.50 8.44
C ASP A 149 -13.42 -12.11 7.01
N ARG A 150 -13.56 -10.81 6.76
CA ARG A 150 -13.95 -10.25 5.44
C ARG A 150 -12.78 -9.77 4.60
N LEU A 151 -11.56 -9.88 5.11
CA LEU A 151 -10.37 -9.47 4.38
C LEU A 151 -10.09 -10.42 3.21
N PRO A 152 -9.61 -9.92 2.07
CA PRO A 152 -9.18 -10.77 0.97
C PRO A 152 -8.01 -11.67 1.41
N ALA A 153 -7.92 -12.85 0.81
CA ALA A 153 -6.76 -13.70 1.00
C ALA A 153 -5.47 -13.03 0.47
N ALA A 154 -4.33 -13.36 1.06
CA ALA A 154 -3.03 -12.90 0.59
C ALA A 154 -2.75 -13.43 -0.83
N ARG A 155 -2.06 -12.62 -1.63
CA ARG A 155 -1.58 -12.93 -2.98
C ARG A 155 -0.13 -12.53 -3.14
#